data_7d6463e047c006268a86cb591f045b3b
#
_entry.id   7d6463e047c006268a86cb591f045b3b
#
_cell.length_a   1.000
_cell.length_b   1.000
_cell.length_c   1.000
_cell.angle_alpha   90.00
_cell.angle_beta   90.00
_cell.angle_gamma   90.00
#
_symmetry.space_group_name_H-M   'P 1'
#
loop_
_entity.id
_entity.type
_entity.pdbx_description
1 polymer ?
#
loop_
_entity_poly.entity_id
_entity_poly.type
_entity_poly.pdbx_seq_one_letter_code
_entity_poly.pdbx_strand_id
1 'polypeptide(L)' 'MGIYLAGEVIRRNRESMGITQEELCDGICSVETLSRIENGKNTPSRANFEALMGRMGKEGKKYLPFLKSREMGVFL' A
#
# COMPACT_ATOMS: atom_id res chain seq x y z
N MET A 1 9.33 -12.31 9.38
CA MET A 1 10.27 -11.53 8.57
C MET A 1 9.63 -11.12 7.25
N GLY A 2 9.70 -9.85 6.90
CA GLY A 2 9.04 -9.35 5.70
C GLY A 2 9.91 -9.45 4.47
N ILE A 3 9.30 -9.80 3.34
CA ILE A 3 9.98 -9.89 2.05
C ILE A 3 9.40 -8.92 1.02
N TYR A 4 8.30 -8.24 1.33
CA TYR A 4 7.63 -7.33 0.40
C TYR A 4 7.65 -5.91 0.91
N LEU A 5 7.74 -4.94 -0.01
CA LEU A 5 7.49 -3.55 0.31
C LEU A 5 5.98 -3.29 0.24
N ALA A 6 5.49 -2.43 1.13
CA ALA A 6 4.07 -2.10 1.15
C ALA A 6 3.60 -1.56 -0.22
N GLY A 7 4.40 -0.70 -0.83
CA GLY A 7 4.06 -0.14 -2.13
C GLY A 7 3.97 -1.18 -3.23
N GLU A 8 4.83 -2.19 -3.18
CA GLU A 8 4.80 -3.30 -4.12
C GLU A 8 3.50 -4.08 -4.01
N VAL A 9 3.08 -4.37 -2.78
CA VAL A 9 1.84 -5.09 -2.52
C VAL A 9 0.66 -4.30 -3.06
N ILE A 10 0.63 -3.01 -2.78
CA ILE A 10 -0.44 -2.12 -3.26
C ILE A 10 -0.48 -2.12 -4.78
N ARG A 11 0.67 -1.90 -5.42
CA ARG A 11 0.73 -1.81 -6.88
C ARG A 11 0.30 -3.11 -7.56
N ARG A 12 0.79 -4.24 -7.08
CA ARG A 12 0.44 -5.53 -7.68
C ARG A 12 -1.05 -5.82 -7.59
N ASN A 13 -1.64 -5.54 -6.43
CA ASN A 13 -3.08 -5.74 -6.28
C ASN A 13 -3.85 -4.78 -7.17
N ARG A 14 -3.42 -3.51 -7.23
CA ARG A 14 -4.08 -2.52 -8.07
C ARG A 14 -4.06 -2.93 -9.54
N GLU A 15 -2.87 -3.32 -10.03
CA GLU A 15 -2.70 -3.70 -11.43
C GLU A 15 -3.49 -4.95 -11.77
N SER A 16 -3.54 -5.92 -10.85
CA SER A 16 -4.29 -7.15 -11.09
C SER A 16 -5.79 -6.89 -11.18
N MET A 17 -6.26 -5.82 -10.57
CA MET A 17 -7.68 -5.43 -10.63
C MET A 17 -7.98 -4.47 -11.79
N GLY A 18 -6.95 -4.00 -12.48
CA GLY A 18 -7.14 -3.10 -13.61
C GLY A 18 -7.63 -1.72 -13.25
N ILE A 19 -7.40 -1.27 -12.01
CA ILE A 19 -7.82 0.08 -11.60
C ILE A 19 -6.65 1.05 -11.66
N THR A 20 -6.97 2.34 -11.86
CA THR A 20 -5.96 3.37 -11.96
C THR A 20 -5.51 3.83 -10.58
N GLN A 21 -4.38 4.52 -10.52
CA GLN A 21 -3.93 5.15 -9.29
C GLN A 21 -4.96 6.14 -8.77
N GLU A 22 -5.56 6.92 -9.67
CA GLU A 22 -6.58 7.89 -9.30
C GLU A 22 -7.78 7.25 -8.64
N GLU A 23 -8.23 6.15 -9.20
CA GLU A 23 -9.37 5.41 -8.65
C GLU A 23 -9.04 4.87 -7.26
N LEU A 24 -7.84 4.33 -7.10
CA LEU A 24 -7.47 3.72 -5.83
C LEU A 24 -7.30 4.75 -4.71
N CYS A 25 -6.63 5.86 -5.00
CA CYS A 25 -6.26 6.81 -3.93
C CYS A 25 -7.32 7.86 -3.63
N ASP A 26 -8.42 7.90 -4.38
CA ASP A 26 -9.45 8.92 -4.20
C ASP A 26 -9.98 8.92 -2.76
N GLY A 27 -9.89 10.08 -2.12
CA GLY A 27 -10.33 10.22 -0.73
C GLY A 27 -9.34 9.70 0.31
N ILE A 28 -8.20 9.14 -0.12
CA ILE A 28 -7.20 8.58 0.79
C ILE A 28 -5.91 9.40 0.74
N CYS A 29 -5.37 9.61 -0.46
CA CYS A 29 -4.16 10.40 -0.64
C CYS A 29 -4.13 10.90 -2.08
N SER A 30 -3.11 11.72 -2.38
CA SER A 30 -2.96 12.22 -3.75
C SER A 30 -2.36 11.15 -4.66
N VAL A 31 -2.59 11.28 -5.97
CA VAL A 31 -1.99 10.40 -6.96
C VAL A 31 -0.46 10.44 -6.85
N GLU A 32 0.08 11.63 -6.61
CA GLU A 32 1.52 11.79 -6.47
C GLU A 32 2.06 11.00 -5.29
N THR A 33 1.36 11.04 -4.16
CA THR A 33 1.74 10.27 -2.97
C THR A 33 1.67 8.77 -3.25
N LEU A 34 0.59 8.32 -3.87
CA LEU A 34 0.45 6.90 -4.20
C LEU A 34 1.55 6.45 -5.15
N SER A 35 1.87 7.28 -6.15
CA SER A 35 2.95 6.96 -7.08
C SER A 35 4.28 6.77 -6.35
N ARG A 36 4.59 7.64 -5.40
CA ARG A 36 5.82 7.52 -4.61
C ARG A 36 5.83 6.26 -3.76
N ILE A 37 4.68 5.94 -3.18
CA ILE A 37 4.53 4.71 -2.40
C ILE A 37 4.77 3.49 -3.27
N GLU A 38 4.15 3.46 -4.44
CA GLU A 38 4.28 2.32 -5.36
C GLU A 38 5.69 2.15 -5.90
N ASN A 39 6.43 3.25 -5.98
CA ASN A 39 7.83 3.22 -6.46
C ASN A 39 8.84 3.03 -5.32
N GLY A 40 8.38 2.82 -4.10
CA GLY A 40 9.26 2.56 -2.97
C GLY A 40 9.95 3.78 -2.40
N LYS A 41 9.56 4.99 -2.83
CA LYS A 41 10.16 6.23 -2.34
C LYS A 41 9.59 6.66 -1.00
N ASN A 42 8.33 6.35 -0.75
CA ASN A 42 7.66 6.64 0.51
C ASN A 42 7.05 5.36 1.06
N THR A 43 7.06 5.24 2.39
CA THR A 43 6.36 4.16 3.07
C THR A 43 5.02 4.71 3.54
N PRO A 44 3.90 4.05 3.24
CA PRO A 44 2.61 4.54 3.69
C PRO A 44 2.47 4.38 5.19
N SER A 45 1.65 5.23 5.81
CA SER A 45 1.26 5.00 7.19
C SER A 45 0.39 3.74 7.23
N ARG A 46 0.27 3.15 8.43
CA ARG A 46 -0.59 1.98 8.57
C ARG A 46 -2.02 2.29 8.14
N ALA A 47 -2.54 3.45 8.55
CA ALA A 47 -3.89 3.85 8.20
C ALA A 47 -4.09 3.93 6.68
N ASN A 48 -3.13 4.55 5.98
CA ASN A 48 -3.22 4.65 4.52
C ASN A 48 -3.08 3.30 3.85
N PHE A 49 -2.17 2.47 4.34
CA PHE A 49 -2.00 1.11 3.80
C PHE A 49 -3.30 0.32 3.92
N GLU A 50 -3.90 0.33 5.11
CA GLU A 50 -5.14 -0.40 5.33
C GLU A 50 -6.30 0.17 4.52
N ALA A 51 -6.34 1.50 4.36
CA ALA A 51 -7.38 2.14 3.56
C ALA A 51 -7.25 1.77 2.08
N LEU A 52 -6.03 1.82 1.55
CA LEU A 52 -5.78 1.46 0.15
C LEU A 52 -6.10 -0.01 -0.11
N MET A 53 -5.64 -0.89 0.77
CA MET A 53 -5.93 -2.32 0.64
C MET A 53 -7.43 -2.59 0.79
N GLY A 54 -8.08 -1.90 1.74
CA GLY A 54 -9.51 -2.05 1.96
C GLY A 54 -10.34 -1.65 0.75
N ARG A 55 -9.93 -0.59 0.05
CA ARG A 55 -10.63 -0.18 -1.18
C ARG A 55 -10.57 -1.27 -2.24
N MET A 56 -9.52 -2.07 -2.24
CA MET A 56 -9.39 -3.19 -3.16
C MET A 56 -10.02 -4.48 -2.62
N GLY A 57 -10.70 -4.40 -1.48
CA GLY A 57 -11.33 -5.57 -0.87
C GLY A 57 -10.37 -6.49 -0.17
N LYS A 58 -9.20 -5.99 0.22
CA LYS A 58 -8.16 -6.78 0.89
C LYS A 58 -8.03 -6.34 2.33
N GLU A 59 -7.66 -7.27 3.21
CA GLU A 59 -7.40 -6.94 4.60
C GLU A 59 -5.91 -6.64 4.76
N GLY A 60 -5.58 -5.35 4.91
CA GLY A 60 -4.18 -4.93 5.03
C GLY A 60 -3.44 -5.60 6.17
N LYS A 61 -4.14 -5.87 7.27
CA LYS A 61 -3.54 -6.52 8.45
C LYS A 61 -2.88 -7.85 8.12
N LYS A 62 -3.44 -8.61 7.19
CA LYS A 62 -2.93 -9.92 6.84
C LYS A 62 -1.58 -9.85 6.13
N TYR A 63 -1.23 -8.68 5.60
CA TYR A 63 0.02 -8.50 4.87
C TYR A 63 1.17 -8.06 5.76
N LEU A 64 0.88 -7.56 6.98
CA LEU A 64 1.90 -7.01 7.86
C LEU A 64 3.07 -7.95 8.12
N PRO A 65 2.84 -9.25 8.41
CA PRO A 65 3.96 -10.16 8.68
C PRO A 65 4.88 -10.37 7.47
N PHE A 66 4.41 -10.04 6.28
CA PHE A 66 5.16 -10.25 5.04
C PHE A 66 5.86 -9.00 4.54
N LEU A 67 5.69 -7.87 5.24
CA LEU A 67 6.34 -6.62 4.85
C LEU A 67 7.73 -6.58 5.45
N LYS A 68 8.63 -5.84 4.79
CA LYS A 68 9.99 -5.69 5.27
C LYS A 68 10.00 -5.01 6.64
N SER A 69 10.98 -5.34 7.48
CA SER A 69 11.06 -4.84 8.84
C SER A 69 10.94 -3.33 8.96
N ARG A 70 11.60 -2.59 8.07
CA ARG A 70 11.53 -1.11 8.11
C ARG A 70 10.13 -0.59 7.83
N GLU A 71 9.36 -1.33 7.01
CA GLU A 71 7.98 -0.98 6.72
C GLU A 71 7.11 -1.18 7.96
N MET A 72 7.33 -2.29 8.65
CA MET A 72 6.60 -2.58 9.87
C MET A 72 6.90 -1.54 10.94
N GLY A 73 8.14 -1.06 11.01
CA GLY A 73 8.52 -0.05 11.98
C GLY A 73 7.74 1.24 11.84
N VAL A 74 7.38 1.61 10.62
CA VAL A 74 6.56 2.79 10.36
C VAL A 74 5.13 2.60 10.85
N PHE A 75 4.65 1.36 10.83
CA PHE A 75 3.29 1.04 11.25
C PHE A 75 3.12 1.04 12.79
N LEU A 76 4.21 0.93 13.50
CA LEU A 76 4.15 0.93 14.96
C LEU A 76 4.01 2.35 15.51
#